data_cd7b23c4e4a6ec90d951b1f58982dc87
#
_entry.id   cd7b23c4e4a6ec90d951b1f58982dc87
#
_cell.length_a   1.000
_cell.length_b   1.000
_cell.length_c   1.000
_cell.angle_alpha   90.00
_cell.angle_beta   90.00
_cell.angle_gamma   90.00
#
_symmetry.space_group_name_H-M   'P 1'
#
loop_
_entity.id
_entity.type
_entity.pdbx_description
1 polymer ?
#
loop_
_entity_poly.entity_id
_entity_poly.type
_entity_poly.pdbx_seq_one_letter_code
_entity_poly.pdbx_strand_id
1 'polypeptide(L)'
;MDSFGFLKVAAAVPHVRVGDCDFNTERIAAMAEEAAQRGVEIVAFPELAVTAYTCADLLLLPALLDAADEALARLVKATRKLPLVIIAGAPLRHGSTLYNCAVVFTQGRV
;
A
#
# COMPACT_ATOMS: atom_id res chain seq x y z
N MET A 1 -21.91 3.60 5.16
CA MET A 1 -21.98 4.80 4.34
C MET A 1 -23.03 4.65 3.28
N ASP A 2 -23.98 5.54 3.27
CA ASP A 2 -25.08 5.46 2.32
C ASP A 2 -24.89 6.48 1.20
N SER A 3 -24.64 6.01 -0.01
CA SER A 3 -24.43 6.83 -1.21
C SER A 3 -25.46 6.50 -2.29
N PHE A 4 -26.63 6.04 -1.89
CA PHE A 4 -27.71 5.66 -2.82
C PHE A 4 -27.26 4.64 -3.86
N GLY A 5 -26.45 3.68 -3.48
CA GLY A 5 -25.92 2.66 -4.36
C GLY A 5 -24.63 3.03 -5.09
N PHE A 6 -24.08 4.20 -4.84
CA PHE A 6 -22.78 4.62 -5.41
C PHE A 6 -21.65 4.39 -4.43
N LEU A 7 -20.47 4.13 -4.97
CA LEU A 7 -19.25 3.92 -4.22
C LEU A 7 -18.18 4.90 -4.74
N LYS A 8 -17.63 5.72 -3.84
CA LYS A 8 -16.58 6.66 -4.24
C LYS A 8 -15.22 5.97 -4.15
N VAL A 9 -14.56 5.85 -5.28
CA VAL A 9 -13.25 5.20 -5.40
C VAL A 9 -12.21 6.17 -5.93
N ALA A 10 -10.94 5.92 -5.63
CA ALA A 10 -9.83 6.72 -6.13
C ALA A 10 -8.65 5.84 -6.51
N ALA A 11 -7.94 6.25 -7.55
CA ALA A 11 -6.62 5.75 -7.88
C ALA A 11 -5.63 6.85 -7.50
N ALA A 12 -4.64 6.52 -6.67
CA ALA A 12 -3.68 7.48 -6.16
C ALA A 12 -2.26 7.07 -6.58
N VAL A 13 -1.50 8.02 -7.09
CA VAL A 13 -0.12 7.78 -7.54
C VAL A 13 0.81 8.60 -6.65
N PRO A 14 1.45 7.99 -5.64
CA PRO A 14 2.36 8.70 -4.77
C PRO A 14 3.71 8.94 -5.44
N HIS A 15 4.41 9.96 -4.95
CA HIS A 15 5.82 10.10 -5.26
C HIS A 15 6.58 9.04 -4.47
N VAL A 16 7.33 8.17 -5.14
CA VAL A 16 8.04 7.05 -4.52
C VAL A 16 9.54 7.13 -4.77
N ARG A 17 10.31 6.45 -3.89
CA ARG A 17 11.75 6.29 -4.03
C ARG A 17 12.07 4.81 -4.14
N VAL A 18 12.95 4.47 -5.09
CA VAL A 18 13.35 3.08 -5.34
C VAL A 18 13.97 2.48 -4.09
N GLY A 19 13.37 1.37 -3.61
CA GLY A 19 13.87 0.63 -2.45
C GLY A 19 13.68 1.30 -1.10
N ASP A 20 13.14 2.52 -1.05
CA ASP A 20 12.91 3.23 0.21
C ASP A 20 11.49 2.95 0.72
N CYS A 21 11.32 1.78 1.31
CA CYS A 21 10.01 1.31 1.74
C CYS A 21 9.37 2.20 2.79
N ASP A 22 10.15 2.75 3.70
CA ASP A 22 9.66 3.65 4.74
C ASP A 22 9.09 4.93 4.14
N PHE A 23 9.85 5.57 3.25
CA PHE A 23 9.37 6.76 2.55
C PHE A 23 8.09 6.44 1.77
N ASN A 24 8.10 5.34 1.02
CA ASN A 24 6.98 4.98 0.16
C ASN A 24 5.71 4.70 0.96
N THR A 25 5.80 3.95 2.05
CA THR A 25 4.62 3.66 2.89
C THR A 25 4.13 4.89 3.63
N GLU A 26 5.00 5.80 4.02
CA GLU A 26 4.59 7.08 4.61
C GLU A 26 3.80 7.92 3.60
N ARG A 27 4.21 7.94 2.34
CA ARG A 27 3.48 8.64 1.28
C ARG A 27 2.12 8.00 1.01
N ILE A 28 2.08 6.67 1.00
CA ILE A 28 0.80 5.94 0.84
C ILE A 28 -0.13 6.28 2.00
N ALA A 29 0.35 6.26 3.23
CA ALA A 29 -0.46 6.57 4.40
C ALA A 29 -1.02 8.00 4.33
N ALA A 30 -0.19 8.97 3.95
CA ALA A 30 -0.63 10.37 3.83
C ALA A 30 -1.71 10.54 2.78
N MET A 31 -1.57 9.88 1.63
CA MET A 31 -2.57 9.95 0.57
C MET A 31 -3.85 9.20 0.93
N ALA A 32 -3.75 8.09 1.66
CA ALA A 32 -4.91 7.37 2.17
C ALA A 32 -5.70 8.24 3.16
N GLU A 33 -5.01 8.96 4.03
CA GLU A 33 -5.64 9.88 4.96
C GLU A 33 -6.38 11.01 4.22
N GLU A 34 -5.76 11.59 3.21
CA GLU A 34 -6.39 12.60 2.37
C GLU A 34 -7.62 12.04 1.66
N ALA A 35 -7.51 10.82 1.11
CA ALA A 35 -8.63 10.16 0.46
C ALA A 35 -9.80 9.96 1.43
N ALA A 36 -9.52 9.53 2.65
CA ALA A 36 -10.55 9.35 3.69
C ALA A 36 -11.26 10.68 4.00
N GLN A 37 -10.51 11.78 4.08
CA GLN A 37 -11.07 13.11 4.32
C GLN A 37 -12.00 13.56 3.20
N ARG A 38 -11.77 13.07 1.98
CA ARG A 38 -12.61 13.35 0.80
C ARG A 38 -13.77 12.39 0.63
N GLY A 39 -13.98 11.48 1.57
CA GLY A 39 -15.06 10.51 1.51
C GLY A 39 -14.83 9.34 0.58
N VAL A 40 -13.60 9.09 0.17
CA VAL A 40 -13.24 7.93 -0.66
C VAL A 40 -13.40 6.66 0.18
N GLU A 41 -14.00 5.65 -0.40
CA GLU A 41 -14.29 4.38 0.27
C GLU A 41 -13.30 3.27 -0.10
N ILE A 42 -12.74 3.33 -1.29
CA ILE A 42 -11.67 2.44 -1.75
C ILE A 42 -10.62 3.28 -2.46
N VAL A 43 -9.36 3.18 -2.04
CA VAL A 43 -8.25 3.82 -2.73
C VAL A 43 -7.24 2.76 -3.16
N ALA A 44 -6.84 2.81 -4.43
CA ALA A 44 -5.86 1.90 -5.01
C ALA A 44 -4.58 2.65 -5.37
N PHE A 45 -3.45 2.05 -5.02
CA PHE A 45 -2.12 2.56 -5.32
C PHE A 45 -1.47 1.69 -6.39
N PRO A 46 -0.42 2.18 -7.07
CA PRO A 46 0.19 1.46 -8.19
C PRO A 46 0.82 0.13 -7.78
N GLU A 47 1.06 -0.69 -8.78
CA GLU A 47 1.83 -1.92 -8.65
C GLU A 47 3.18 -1.64 -7.99
N LEU A 48 3.55 -2.47 -7.00
CA LEU A 48 4.82 -2.35 -6.26
C LEU A 48 5.06 -0.97 -5.63
N ALA A 49 4.01 -0.27 -5.23
CA ALA A 49 4.14 1.07 -4.65
C ALA A 49 4.99 1.10 -3.38
N VAL A 50 5.04 0.00 -2.62
CA VAL A 50 5.84 -0.09 -1.39
C VAL A 50 7.34 -0.04 -1.69
N THR A 51 7.80 -0.64 -2.79
CA THR A 51 9.22 -0.70 -3.15
C THR A 51 9.61 0.23 -4.30
N ALA A 52 8.64 0.79 -4.99
CA ALA A 52 8.69 1.39 -6.31
C ALA A 52 8.74 0.33 -7.42
N TYR A 53 8.06 0.62 -8.52
CA TYR A 53 7.94 -0.30 -9.65
C TYR A 53 9.29 -0.59 -10.32
N THR A 54 10.18 0.41 -10.35
CA THR A 54 11.45 0.32 -11.08
C THR A 54 12.61 -0.23 -10.26
N CYS A 55 12.35 -0.93 -9.15
CA CYS A 55 13.43 -1.49 -8.33
C CYS A 55 14.14 -2.69 -8.96
N ALA A 56 13.56 -3.29 -10.01
CA ALA A 56 14.23 -4.31 -10.86
C ALA A 56 14.87 -5.45 -10.02
N ASP A 57 16.17 -5.70 -10.21
CA ASP A 57 16.88 -6.78 -9.54
C ASP A 57 16.98 -6.61 -8.01
N LEU A 58 16.70 -5.42 -7.48
CA LEU A 58 16.67 -5.20 -6.03
C LEU A 58 15.63 -6.08 -5.35
N LEU A 59 14.58 -6.49 -6.07
CA LEU A 59 13.58 -7.43 -5.54
C LEU A 59 14.15 -8.79 -5.17
N LEU A 60 15.35 -9.12 -5.63
CA LEU A 60 16.02 -10.37 -5.29
C LEU A 60 16.80 -10.27 -3.96
N LEU A 61 16.91 -9.06 -3.37
CA LEU A 61 17.64 -8.88 -2.13
C LEU A 61 16.76 -9.16 -0.92
N PRO A 62 17.12 -10.13 -0.06
CA PRO A 62 16.34 -10.41 1.15
C PRO A 62 16.14 -9.18 2.04
N ALA A 63 17.14 -8.30 2.13
CA ALA A 63 17.05 -7.09 2.94
C ALA A 63 15.92 -6.16 2.46
N LEU A 64 15.74 -6.03 1.14
CA LEU A 64 14.64 -5.23 0.61
C LEU A 64 13.30 -5.87 0.92
N LEU A 65 13.18 -7.18 0.77
CA LEU A 65 11.93 -7.89 1.05
C LEU A 65 11.57 -7.81 2.53
N ASP A 66 12.55 -7.90 3.42
CA ASP A 66 12.32 -7.72 4.87
C ASP A 66 11.86 -6.29 5.18
N ALA A 67 12.50 -5.30 4.57
CA ALA A 67 12.11 -3.90 4.74
C ALA A 67 10.70 -3.64 4.22
N ALA A 68 10.32 -4.26 3.10
CA ALA A 68 8.98 -4.14 2.54
C ALA A 68 7.93 -4.75 3.47
N ASP A 69 8.19 -5.93 4.03
CA ASP A 69 7.28 -6.58 4.97
C ASP A 69 7.06 -5.72 6.21
N GLU A 70 8.14 -5.18 6.78
CA GLU A 70 8.05 -4.34 7.96
C GLU A 70 7.32 -3.02 7.67
N ALA A 71 7.63 -2.40 6.55
CA ALA A 71 6.99 -1.15 6.16
C ALA A 71 5.50 -1.35 5.89
N LEU A 72 5.13 -2.46 5.25
CA LEU A 72 3.73 -2.80 5.00
C LEU A 72 2.98 -2.99 6.31
N ALA A 73 3.57 -3.70 7.28
CA ALA A 73 2.96 -3.90 8.59
C ALA A 73 2.72 -2.56 9.30
N ARG A 74 3.69 -1.64 9.23
CA ARG A 74 3.53 -0.30 9.80
C ARG A 74 2.45 0.49 9.07
N LEU A 75 2.36 0.37 7.75
CA LEU A 75 1.31 1.04 6.96
C LEU A 75 -0.08 0.57 7.37
N VAL A 76 -0.27 -0.73 7.49
CA VAL A 76 -1.55 -1.31 7.91
C VAL A 76 -1.94 -0.78 9.28
N LYS A 77 -0.99 -0.73 10.21
CA LYS A 77 -1.23 -0.21 11.56
C LYS A 77 -1.49 1.30 11.56
N ALA A 78 -0.72 2.07 10.79
CA ALA A 78 -0.85 3.53 10.74
C ALA A 78 -2.20 3.98 10.19
N THR A 79 -2.80 3.19 9.32
CA THR A 79 -4.08 3.53 8.68
C THR A 79 -5.29 2.84 9.33
N ARG A 80 -5.11 2.20 10.49
CA ARG A 80 -6.15 1.37 11.11
C ARG A 80 -7.43 2.12 11.47
N LYS A 81 -7.35 3.43 11.66
CA LYS A 81 -8.51 4.26 12.02
C LYS A 81 -9.21 4.88 10.83
N LEU A 82 -8.67 4.71 9.64
CA LEU A 82 -9.26 5.29 8.44
C LEU A 82 -10.42 4.43 7.94
N PRO A 83 -11.59 5.05 7.65
CA PRO A 83 -12.78 4.30 7.25
C PRO A 83 -12.80 4.03 5.74
N LEU A 84 -11.76 3.40 5.20
CA LEU A 84 -11.71 3.05 3.79
C LEU A 84 -10.90 1.77 3.60
N VAL A 85 -11.08 1.16 2.43
CA VAL A 85 -10.27 0.03 1.99
C VAL A 85 -9.09 0.56 1.19
N ILE A 86 -7.89 0.06 1.49
CA ILE A 86 -6.66 0.45 0.82
C ILE A 86 -6.13 -0.76 0.05
N ILE A 87 -5.72 -0.53 -1.19
CA ILE A 87 -5.08 -1.54 -2.03
C ILE A 87 -3.70 -1.01 -2.39
N ALA A 88 -2.65 -1.70 -1.97
CA ALA A 88 -1.27 -1.27 -2.21
C ALA A 88 -0.44 -2.41 -2.78
N GLY A 89 0.36 -2.12 -3.81
CA GLY A 89 1.25 -3.11 -4.41
C GLY A 89 2.50 -3.35 -3.58
N ALA A 90 2.86 -4.61 -3.38
CA ALA A 90 4.05 -4.99 -2.65
C ALA A 90 4.56 -6.35 -3.10
N PRO A 91 5.90 -6.60 -3.05
CA PRO A 91 6.44 -7.93 -3.25
C PRO A 91 6.28 -8.71 -1.95
N LEU A 92 5.77 -9.93 -2.04
CA LEU A 92 5.58 -10.80 -0.87
C LEU A 92 6.21 -12.16 -1.14
N ARG A 93 6.91 -12.68 -0.13
CA ARG A 93 7.47 -14.03 -0.17
C ARG A 93 6.49 -15.01 0.47
N HIS A 94 6.32 -16.15 -0.16
CA HIS A 94 5.64 -17.30 0.43
C HIS A 94 6.45 -18.55 0.13
N GLY A 95 7.04 -19.15 1.15
CA GLY A 95 8.02 -20.20 0.97
C GLY A 95 9.24 -19.66 0.22
N SER A 96 9.64 -20.32 -0.88
CA SER A 96 10.75 -19.88 -1.73
C SER A 96 10.30 -19.05 -2.92
N THR A 97 9.00 -18.72 -3.01
CA THR A 97 8.44 -18.01 -4.15
C THR A 97 8.17 -16.55 -3.81
N LEU A 98 8.54 -15.68 -4.74
CA LEU A 98 8.28 -14.25 -4.67
C LEU A 98 7.05 -13.93 -5.52
N TYR A 99 6.09 -13.24 -4.94
CA TYR A 99 4.86 -12.80 -5.61
C TYR A 99 4.78 -11.29 -5.70
N ASN A 100 4.28 -10.81 -6.80
CA ASN A 100 3.88 -9.41 -6.98
C ASN A 100 2.40 -9.32 -6.60
N CYS A 101 2.11 -8.70 -5.46
CA CYS A 101 0.78 -8.73 -4.86
C CYS A 101 0.11 -7.36 -4.81
N ALA A 102 -1.20 -7.38 -4.96
CA ALA A 102 -2.05 -6.28 -4.52
C ALA A 102 -2.54 -6.63 -3.11
N VAL A 103 -2.07 -5.91 -2.12
CA VAL A 103 -2.44 -6.16 -0.73
C VAL A 103 -3.65 -5.30 -0.41
N VAL A 104 -4.72 -5.95 0.01
CA VAL A 104 -5.98 -5.29 0.36
C VAL A 104 -6.13 -5.29 1.86
N PHE A 105 -6.28 -4.10 2.44
CA PHE A 105 -6.41 -3.99 3.90
C PHE A 105 -7.32 -2.84 4.29
N THR A 106 -7.93 -2.99 5.46
CA THR A 106 -8.80 -1.98 6.03
C THR A 106 -8.81 -2.11 7.54
N GLN A 107 -8.82 -0.98 8.25
CA GLN A 107 -8.97 -0.91 9.70
C GLN A 107 -7.99 -1.84 10.45
N GLY A 108 -6.76 -1.93 9.96
CA GLY A 108 -5.71 -2.73 10.60
C GLY A 108 -5.71 -4.21 10.24
N ARG A 109 -6.49 -4.63 9.26
CA ARG A 109 -6.60 -6.04 8.83
C ARG A 109 -6.34 -6.18 7.34
N VAL A 110 -5.55 -7.17 7.02
CA VAL A 110 -5.30 -7.56 5.63
C VAL A 110 -6.37 -8.53 5.15
#